data_185a58d9b60deffbcb397848e013b230
#
_entry.id   185a58d9b60deffbcb397848e013b230
#
_cell.length_a   1.000
_cell.length_b   1.000
_cell.length_c   1.000
_cell.angle_alpha   90.00
_cell.angle_beta   90.00
_cell.angle_gamma   90.00
#
_symmetry.space_group_name_H-M   'P 1'
#
loop_
_entity.id
_entity.type
_entity.pdbx_description
1 polymer ?
#
loop_
_entity_poly.entity_id
_entity_poly.type
_entity_poly.pdbx_seq_one_letter_code
_entity_poly.pdbx_strand_id
1 'polypeptide(L)' 'MGKHCEELERLSDESSVLFAEYLAIRDDFKLTRKNDPAYSEKAKNLKRIQGQLGEAHNKFQQHIKDHGCR' A
#
# COMPACT_ATOMS: atom_id res chain seq x y z
N MET A 1 23.43 9.98 16.66
CA MET A 1 23.49 10.16 15.91
C MET A 1 22.49 10.23 15.19
N GLY A 2 21.85 10.61 15.25
CA GLY A 2 20.76 10.77 14.63
C GLY A 2 20.82 10.35 13.29
N LYS A 3 21.30 9.23 13.12
CA LYS A 3 21.42 8.84 11.90
C LYS A 3 20.11 8.72 11.36
N HIS A 4 19.73 9.47 10.49
CA HIS A 4 18.48 9.42 9.88
C HIS A 4 18.38 8.26 8.96
N CYS A 5 17.33 7.55 9.02
CA CYS A 5 17.15 6.38 8.20
C CYS A 5 16.46 6.77 6.90
N GLU A 6 17.24 7.10 5.90
CA GLU A 6 16.69 7.52 4.62
C GLU A 6 15.83 6.44 3.99
N GLU A 7 16.24 5.21 4.17
CA GLU A 7 15.48 4.09 3.62
C GLU A 7 14.12 3.97 4.28
N LEU A 8 14.04 4.27 5.57
CA LEU A 8 12.77 4.24 6.27
C LEU A 8 11.83 5.31 5.73
N GLU A 9 12.36 6.49 5.44
CA GLU A 9 11.56 7.55 4.85
C GLU A 9 11.03 7.15 3.50
N ARG A 10 11.87 6.53 2.69
CA ARG A 10 11.44 6.10 1.37
C ARG A 10 10.35 5.05 1.45
N LEU A 11 10.51 4.09 2.36
CA LEU A 11 9.51 3.06 2.55
C LEU A 11 8.19 3.66 3.01
N SER A 12 8.26 4.66 3.87
CA SER A 12 7.07 5.35 4.35
C SER A 12 6.36 6.08 3.20
N ASP A 13 7.13 6.74 2.34
CA ASP A 13 6.58 7.44 1.20
C ASP A 13 5.93 6.47 0.22
N GLU A 14 6.59 5.36 -0.05
CA GLU A 14 6.03 4.34 -0.93
C GLU A 14 4.71 3.80 -0.38
N SER A 15 4.68 3.56 0.92
CA SER A 15 3.49 3.09 1.58
C SER A 15 2.35 4.10 1.46
N SER A 16 2.67 5.37 1.61
CA SER A 16 1.67 6.44 1.51
C SER A 16 1.07 6.50 0.11
N VAL A 17 1.91 6.39 -0.91
CA VAL A 17 1.44 6.41 -2.28
C VAL A 17 0.55 5.22 -2.55
N LEU A 18 0.96 4.04 -2.11
CA LEU A 18 0.16 2.83 -2.29
C LEU A 18 -1.17 2.93 -1.56
N PHE A 19 -1.15 3.50 -0.38
CA PHE A 19 -2.37 3.65 0.40
C PHE A 19 -3.34 4.60 -0.29
N ALA A 20 -2.84 5.70 -0.85
CA ALA A 20 -3.67 6.64 -1.58
C ALA A 20 -4.28 5.97 -2.80
N GLU A 21 -3.49 5.19 -3.53
CA GLU A 21 -4.00 4.44 -4.66
C GLU A 21 -5.05 3.42 -4.23
N TYR A 22 -4.80 2.76 -3.12
CA TYR A 22 -5.74 1.79 -2.60
C TYR A 22 -7.09 2.44 -2.30
N LEU A 23 -7.06 3.60 -1.65
CA LEU A 23 -8.30 4.29 -1.30
C LEU A 23 -9.08 4.70 -2.56
N ALA A 24 -8.38 5.18 -3.57
CA ALA A 24 -9.02 5.58 -4.81
C ALA A 24 -9.65 4.37 -5.51
N ILE A 25 -8.93 3.28 -5.57
CA ILE A 25 -9.43 2.06 -6.20
C ILE A 25 -10.60 1.49 -5.41
N ARG A 26 -10.49 1.52 -4.08
CA ARG A 26 -11.54 1.01 -3.22
C ARG A 26 -12.82 1.81 -3.39
N ASP A 27 -12.71 3.13 -3.43
CA ASP A 27 -13.89 3.98 -3.58
C ASP A 27 -14.55 3.74 -4.93
N ASP A 28 -13.75 3.64 -5.97
CA ASP A 28 -14.27 3.37 -7.30
C ASP A 28 -14.96 2.01 -7.35
N PHE A 29 -14.36 1.04 -6.69
CA PHE A 29 -14.92 -0.31 -6.65
C PHE A 29 -16.27 -0.33 -5.91
N LYS A 30 -16.39 0.44 -4.84
CA LYS A 30 -17.63 0.53 -4.10
C LYS A 30 -18.78 1.06 -4.95
N LEU A 31 -18.46 1.93 -5.90
CA LEU A 31 -19.46 2.50 -6.78
C LEU A 31 -19.75 1.60 -7.98
N THR A 32 -18.99 0.55 -8.15
CA THR A 32 -19.16 -0.36 -9.27
C THR A 32 -20.17 -1.45 -8.90
N ARG A 33 -21.14 -1.67 -9.77
CA ARG A 33 -22.14 -2.68 -9.53
C ARG A 33 -21.63 -4.06 -9.90
N LYS A 34 -22.16 -5.08 -9.24
CA LYS A 34 -21.69 -6.44 -9.47
C LYS A 34 -21.91 -6.91 -10.90
N ASN A 35 -22.92 -6.37 -11.57
CA ASN A 35 -23.20 -6.76 -12.95
C ASN A 35 -22.42 -5.93 -13.96
N ASP A 36 -21.59 -5.03 -13.49
CA ASP A 36 -20.75 -4.23 -14.37
C ASP A 36 -19.64 -5.12 -14.93
N PRO A 37 -19.39 -5.06 -16.26
CA PRO A 37 -18.32 -5.88 -16.84
C PRO A 37 -16.95 -5.61 -16.24
N ALA A 38 -16.73 -4.41 -15.73
CA ALA A 38 -15.45 -4.05 -15.13
C ALA A 38 -15.33 -4.48 -13.67
N TYR A 39 -16.39 -5.01 -13.08
CA TYR A 39 -16.37 -5.36 -11.67
C TYR A 39 -15.25 -6.36 -11.35
N SER A 40 -15.16 -7.41 -12.15
CA SER A 40 -14.18 -8.45 -11.93
C SER A 40 -12.75 -7.91 -12.00
N GLU A 41 -12.50 -7.05 -12.98
CA GLU A 41 -11.17 -6.49 -13.16
C GLU A 41 -10.83 -5.54 -12.02
N LYS A 42 -11.79 -4.73 -11.60
CA LYS A 42 -11.59 -3.81 -10.48
C LYS A 42 -11.34 -4.57 -9.19
N ALA A 43 -12.02 -5.69 -9.00
CA ALA A 43 -11.81 -6.52 -7.83
C ALA A 43 -10.38 -7.09 -7.82
N LYS A 44 -9.89 -7.50 -8.97
CA LYS A 44 -8.52 -8.02 -9.07
C LYS A 44 -7.51 -6.94 -8.78
N ASN A 45 -7.74 -5.72 -9.31
CA ASN A 45 -6.83 -4.61 -9.06
C ASN A 45 -6.78 -4.25 -7.59
N LEU A 46 -7.93 -4.25 -6.94
CA LEU A 46 -8.01 -3.95 -5.51
C LEU A 46 -7.22 -4.98 -4.72
N LYS A 47 -7.39 -6.24 -5.06
CA LYS A 47 -6.69 -7.31 -4.36
C LYS A 47 -5.18 -7.19 -4.54
N ARG A 48 -4.75 -6.82 -5.74
CA ARG A 48 -3.33 -6.68 -6.02
C ARG A 48 -2.73 -5.53 -5.22
N ILE A 49 -3.41 -4.40 -5.15
CA ILE A 49 -2.89 -3.26 -4.41
C ILE A 49 -2.89 -3.55 -2.91
N GLN A 50 -3.85 -4.33 -2.42
CA GLN A 50 -3.85 -4.74 -1.03
C GLN A 50 -2.63 -5.58 -0.71
N GLY A 51 -2.25 -6.47 -1.62
CA GLY A 51 -1.05 -7.27 -1.46
C GLY A 51 0.20 -6.42 -1.41
N GLN A 52 0.29 -5.43 -2.29
CA GLN A 52 1.42 -4.53 -2.32
C GLN A 52 1.51 -3.70 -1.06
N LEU A 53 0.37 -3.26 -0.54
CA LEU A 53 0.33 -2.52 0.72
C LEU A 53 0.84 -3.37 1.87
N GLY A 54 0.40 -4.62 1.92
CA GLY A 54 0.85 -5.55 2.96
C GLY A 54 2.34 -5.76 2.91
N GLU A 55 2.89 -5.92 1.72
CA GLU A 55 4.32 -6.09 1.56
C GLU A 55 5.10 -4.86 1.98
N ALA A 56 4.61 -3.68 1.58
CA ALA A 56 5.27 -2.44 1.94
C ALA A 56 5.26 -2.24 3.44
N HIS A 57 4.14 -2.57 4.07
CA HIS A 57 4.01 -2.47 5.52
C HIS A 57 4.97 -3.43 6.22
N ASN A 58 5.07 -4.65 5.72
CA ASN A 58 5.98 -5.64 6.28
C ASN A 58 7.43 -5.20 6.15
N LYS A 59 7.79 -4.65 5.01
CA LYS A 59 9.16 -4.14 4.81
C LYS A 59 9.46 -3.01 5.76
N PHE A 60 8.50 -2.13 5.96
CA PHE A 60 8.66 -1.00 6.86
C PHE A 60 8.90 -1.50 8.28
N GLN A 61 8.07 -2.44 8.74
CA GLN A 61 8.19 -3.00 10.08
C GLN A 61 9.49 -3.77 10.24
N GLN A 62 9.86 -4.53 9.23
CA GLN A 62 11.08 -5.31 9.25
C GLN A 62 12.28 -4.39 9.37
N HIS A 63 12.27 -3.29 8.62
CA HIS A 63 13.36 -2.34 8.65
C HIS A 63 13.53 -1.72 10.05
N ILE A 64 12.43 -1.34 10.67
CA ILE A 64 12.46 -0.79 12.02
C ILE A 64 13.03 -1.80 12.98
N LYS A 65 12.59 -3.05 12.84
CA LYS A 65 13.03 -4.11 13.72
C LYS A 65 14.52 -4.39 13.58
N ASP A 66 14.98 -4.42 12.34
CA ASP A 66 16.38 -4.76 12.06
C ASP A 66 17.33 -3.62 12.42
N HIS A 67 16.95 -2.41 12.13
CA HIS A 67 17.82 -1.25 12.27
C HIS A 67 17.52 -0.36 13.46
N GLY A 68 16.35 -0.54 14.04
CA GLY A 68 15.97 0.30 15.15
C GLY A 68 15.74 1.75 14.77
N CYS A 69 15.45 2.01 13.51
CA CYS A 69 15.21 3.37 13.05
C CYS A 69 13.86 3.85 13.53
N ARG A 70 13.83 5.06 13.98
CA ARG A 70 12.55 5.61 14.44
C ARG A 70 12.41 7.02 14.11
#